data_70492918a0e669bdcd0cd537aed2f28a
#
_entry.id   70492918a0e669bdcd0cd537aed2f28a
#
_cell.length_a   1.000
_cell.length_b   1.000
_cell.length_c   1.000
_cell.angle_alpha   90.00
_cell.angle_beta   90.00
_cell.angle_gamma   90.00
#
_symmetry.space_group_name_H-M   'P 1'
#
loop_
_entity.id
_entity.type
_entity.pdbx_description
1 polymer ?
#
loop_
_entity_poly.entity_id
_entity_poly.type
_entity_poly.pdbx_seq_one_letter_code
_entity_poly.pdbx_strand_id
1 'polypeptide(L)'
;MKKQRKLDKRRRREGKTNYSKRLKLLKSNLSRFVVRKTNKYIILQIIKSENAQDKVIYSFNTKELLGFGWPQKKKGSLKSLAAAYLAGFLIGKKALSSGFNEKIILDIGLIPNTTGSRVYAAVKGLSESGLEIPFN
;
A
#
# COMPACT_ATOMS: atom_id res chain seq x y z
N MET A 1 -37.56 -26.86 2.90
CA MET A 1 -36.51 -26.47 1.89
C MET A 1 -35.26 -26.00 2.60
N LYS A 2 -34.16 -26.66 2.37
CA LYS A 2 -32.86 -26.19 2.87
C LYS A 2 -32.46 -24.97 2.05
N LYS A 3 -32.19 -23.82 2.70
CA LYS A 3 -31.59 -22.66 2.05
C LYS A 3 -30.23 -23.04 1.51
N GLN A 4 -30.03 -22.89 0.21
CA GLN A 4 -28.70 -23.04 -0.36
C GLN A 4 -27.79 -21.93 0.20
N ARG A 5 -26.66 -22.34 0.79
CA ARG A 5 -25.64 -21.40 1.22
C ARG A 5 -25.00 -20.76 -0.02
N LYS A 6 -25.00 -19.42 -0.06
CA LYS A 6 -24.24 -18.68 -1.07
C LYS A 6 -22.75 -18.92 -0.83
N LEU A 7 -22.05 -19.42 -1.86
CA LEU A 7 -20.60 -19.62 -1.77
C LEU A 7 -19.89 -18.27 -1.68
N ASP A 8 -18.87 -18.21 -0.84
CA ASP A 8 -17.98 -17.06 -0.79
C ASP A 8 -17.20 -16.91 -2.11
N LYS A 9 -16.90 -15.68 -2.46
CA LYS A 9 -16.06 -15.39 -3.62
C LYS A 9 -14.69 -16.05 -3.47
N ARG A 10 -14.09 -16.45 -4.59
CA ARG A 10 -12.83 -17.20 -4.60
C ARG A 10 -11.74 -16.57 -3.72
N ARG A 11 -11.47 -15.27 -3.88
CA ARG A 11 -10.41 -14.60 -3.13
C ARG A 11 -10.67 -14.58 -1.63
N ARG A 12 -11.93 -14.51 -1.21
CA ARG A 12 -12.31 -14.61 0.19
C ARG A 12 -12.07 -16.02 0.74
N ARG A 13 -12.44 -17.05 -0.01
CA ARG A 13 -12.19 -18.45 0.38
C ARG A 13 -10.70 -18.75 0.51
N GLU A 14 -9.88 -18.15 -0.34
CA GLU A 14 -8.43 -18.28 -0.33
C GLU A 14 -7.75 -17.38 0.71
N GLY A 15 -8.49 -16.56 1.46
CA GLY A 15 -7.96 -15.66 2.45
C GLY A 15 -7.15 -14.49 1.89
N LYS A 16 -7.36 -14.13 0.62
CA LYS A 16 -6.60 -13.08 -0.07
C LYS A 16 -7.26 -11.70 -0.05
N THR A 17 -8.57 -11.64 0.17
CA THR A 17 -9.31 -10.38 0.12
C THR A 17 -10.38 -10.30 1.19
N ASN A 18 -10.41 -9.21 1.94
CA ASN A 18 -11.52 -8.86 2.81
C ASN A 18 -12.45 -7.92 2.04
N TYR A 19 -13.54 -8.46 1.52
CA TYR A 19 -14.46 -7.71 0.67
C TYR A 19 -15.19 -6.58 1.41
N SER A 20 -15.47 -6.72 2.70
CA SER A 20 -16.08 -5.65 3.50
C SER A 20 -15.19 -4.41 3.58
N LYS A 21 -13.90 -4.61 3.89
CA LYS A 21 -12.92 -3.52 3.92
C LYS A 21 -12.75 -2.89 2.54
N ARG A 22 -12.64 -3.73 1.50
CA ARG A 22 -12.51 -3.25 0.12
C ARG A 22 -13.69 -2.38 -0.28
N LEU A 23 -14.91 -2.80 0.02
CA LEU A 23 -16.12 -2.03 -0.30
C LEU A 23 -16.11 -0.65 0.38
N LYS A 24 -15.74 -0.60 1.66
CA LYS A 24 -15.63 0.67 2.40
C LYS A 24 -14.61 1.62 1.77
N LEU A 25 -13.47 1.09 1.37
CA LEU A 25 -12.42 1.88 0.71
C LEU A 25 -12.89 2.40 -0.65
N LEU A 26 -13.57 1.57 -1.44
CA LEU A 26 -14.08 1.96 -2.74
C LEU A 26 -15.19 3.02 -2.64
N LYS A 27 -16.03 2.95 -1.61
CA LYS A 27 -17.10 3.94 -1.38
C LYS A 27 -16.56 5.34 -1.08
N SER A 28 -15.34 5.47 -0.59
CA SER A 28 -14.74 6.76 -0.28
C SER A 28 -14.41 7.58 -1.53
N ASN A 29 -14.26 6.96 -2.69
CA ASN A 29 -13.81 7.55 -3.96
C ASN A 29 -12.45 8.25 -3.87
N LEU A 30 -11.66 7.95 -2.84
CA LEU A 30 -10.33 8.49 -2.65
C LEU A 30 -9.29 7.56 -3.27
N SER A 31 -8.15 8.14 -3.67
CA SER A 31 -6.98 7.35 -4.04
C SER A 31 -6.49 6.57 -2.83
N ARG A 32 -5.95 5.36 -3.06
CA ARG A 32 -5.51 4.47 -1.98
C ARG A 32 -4.00 4.29 -2.03
N PHE A 33 -3.38 4.35 -0.87
CA PHE A 33 -1.98 3.97 -0.69
C PHE A 33 -1.95 2.51 -0.26
N VAL A 34 -1.52 1.66 -1.16
CA VAL A 34 -1.50 0.20 -0.96
C VAL A 34 -0.11 -0.23 -0.57
N VAL A 35 0.02 -0.89 0.58
CA VAL A 35 1.27 -1.45 1.08
C VAL A 35 1.15 -2.96 1.12
N ARG A 36 2.07 -3.65 0.47
CA ARG A 36 2.11 -5.11 0.46
C ARG A 36 3.54 -5.59 0.75
N LYS A 37 3.66 -6.56 1.65
CA LYS A 37 4.95 -7.18 1.97
C LYS A 37 5.09 -8.47 1.17
N THR A 38 6.25 -8.64 0.56
CA THR A 38 6.65 -9.91 -0.07
C THR A 38 7.76 -10.55 0.77
N ASN A 39 8.26 -11.71 0.34
CA ASN A 39 9.33 -12.39 1.06
C ASN A 39 10.60 -11.54 1.22
N LYS A 40 10.95 -10.74 0.23
CA LYS A 40 12.21 -9.99 0.18
C LYS A 40 12.03 -8.48 0.15
N TYR A 41 10.86 -8.01 -0.25
CA TYR A 41 10.64 -6.59 -0.55
C TYR A 41 9.32 -6.08 0.02
N ILE A 42 9.15 -4.78 -0.05
CA ILE A 42 7.88 -4.12 0.23
C ILE A 42 7.47 -3.41 -1.06
N ILE A 43 6.23 -3.59 -1.46
CA ILE A 43 5.66 -2.96 -2.65
C ILE A 43 4.68 -1.88 -2.22
N LEU A 44 4.87 -0.67 -2.71
CA LEU A 44 4.00 0.47 -2.46
C LEU A 44 3.35 0.91 -3.76
N GLN A 45 2.05 1.18 -3.72
CA GLN A 45 1.31 1.64 -4.89
C GLN A 45 0.30 2.71 -4.48
N ILE A 46 0.12 3.70 -5.34
CA ILE A 46 -0.99 4.66 -5.26
C ILE A 46 -1.97 4.26 -6.35
N ILE A 47 -3.17 3.88 -5.93
CA ILE A 47 -4.19 3.28 -6.79
C ILE A 47 -5.46 4.13 -6.75
N LYS A 48 -6.06 4.37 -7.92
CA LYS A 48 -7.38 4.98 -8.03
C LYS A 48 -8.33 3.97 -8.67
N SER A 49 -9.51 3.82 -8.09
CA SER A 49 -10.53 2.91 -8.63
C SER A 49 -11.62 3.69 -9.35
N GLU A 50 -11.95 3.24 -10.56
CA GLU A 50 -13.08 3.74 -11.34
C GLU A 50 -13.95 2.55 -11.72
N ASN A 51 -15.27 2.60 -11.39
CA ASN A 51 -16.21 1.50 -11.67
C ASN A 51 -15.72 0.16 -11.13
N ALA A 52 -15.18 0.14 -9.89
CA ALA A 52 -14.60 -1.02 -9.22
C ALA A 52 -13.36 -1.61 -9.92
N GLN A 53 -12.80 -0.93 -10.91
CA GLN A 53 -11.54 -1.31 -11.55
C GLN A 53 -10.40 -0.48 -10.97
N ASP A 54 -9.35 -1.16 -10.50
CA ASP A 54 -8.18 -0.53 -9.92
C ASP A 54 -7.20 -0.10 -11.02
N LYS A 55 -6.77 1.15 -10.97
CA LYS A 55 -5.73 1.67 -11.85
C LYS A 55 -4.55 2.12 -11.00
N VAL A 56 -3.39 1.52 -11.22
CA VAL A 56 -2.16 1.91 -10.53
C VAL A 56 -1.64 3.20 -11.15
N ILE A 57 -1.56 4.27 -10.34
CA ILE A 57 -1.04 5.58 -10.78
C ILE A 57 0.46 5.64 -10.56
N TYR A 58 0.92 5.25 -9.37
CA TYR A 58 2.33 5.22 -9.01
C TYR A 58 2.66 3.91 -8.31
N SER A 59 3.85 3.40 -8.55
CA SER A 59 4.34 2.15 -7.95
C SER A 59 5.80 2.29 -7.55
N PHE A 60 6.17 1.72 -6.42
CA PHE A 60 7.55 1.66 -5.94
C PHE A 60 7.79 0.34 -5.22
N ASN A 61 8.87 -0.33 -5.59
CA ASN A 61 9.31 -1.54 -4.91
C ASN A 61 10.62 -1.21 -4.17
N THR A 62 10.78 -1.67 -2.94
CA THR A 62 12.01 -1.42 -2.17
C THR A 62 13.28 -1.92 -2.86
N LYS A 63 13.16 -2.86 -3.80
CA LYS A 63 14.27 -3.26 -4.66
C LYS A 63 14.89 -2.08 -5.42
N GLU A 64 14.09 -1.08 -5.78
CA GLU A 64 14.55 0.13 -6.48
C GLU A 64 15.48 0.99 -5.62
N LEU A 65 15.47 0.81 -4.28
CA LEU A 65 16.39 1.52 -3.39
C LEU A 65 17.86 1.23 -3.69
N LEU A 66 18.16 0.06 -4.27
CA LEU A 66 19.53 -0.27 -4.70
C LEU A 66 20.04 0.71 -5.73
N GLY A 67 19.17 1.23 -6.60
CA GLY A 67 19.50 2.27 -7.57
C GLY A 67 19.65 3.68 -6.95
N PHE A 68 19.16 3.88 -5.73
CA PHE A 68 19.25 5.15 -5.00
C PHE A 68 20.36 5.19 -3.96
N GLY A 69 21.22 4.19 -3.94
CA GLY A 69 22.38 4.16 -3.05
C GLY A 69 22.26 3.21 -1.85
N TRP A 70 21.22 2.39 -1.78
CA TRP A 70 21.11 1.37 -0.74
C TRP A 70 22.30 0.38 -0.88
N PRO A 71 23.04 0.07 0.23
CA PRO A 71 24.24 -0.77 0.13
C PRO A 71 23.91 -2.18 -0.36
N GLN A 72 24.65 -2.68 -1.36
CA GLN A 72 24.51 -4.04 -1.87
C GLN A 72 24.73 -5.09 -0.79
N LYS A 73 25.59 -4.81 0.19
CA LYS A 73 25.84 -5.68 1.35
C LYS A 73 24.62 -5.84 2.24
N LYS A 74 23.68 -4.89 2.21
CA LYS A 74 22.44 -4.90 2.99
C LYS A 74 21.22 -5.24 2.15
N LYS A 75 21.39 -5.94 1.05
CA LYS A 75 20.32 -6.35 0.15
C LYS A 75 19.22 -7.15 0.85
N GLY A 76 19.55 -7.94 1.86
CA GLY A 76 18.58 -8.71 2.64
C GLY A 76 17.70 -7.87 3.57
N SER A 77 18.00 -6.57 3.76
CA SER A 77 17.25 -5.66 4.65
C SER A 77 16.25 -4.77 3.90
N LEU A 78 15.95 -5.06 2.63
CA LEU A 78 15.01 -4.26 1.82
C LEU A 78 13.53 -4.38 2.24
N LYS A 79 13.25 -5.14 3.27
CA LYS A 79 11.92 -5.18 3.92
C LYS A 79 11.93 -4.65 5.35
N SER A 80 13.00 -3.93 5.74
CA SER A 80 13.14 -3.33 7.06
C SER A 80 12.27 -2.08 7.23
N LEU A 81 12.17 -1.58 8.47
CA LEU A 81 11.47 -0.33 8.76
C LEU A 81 12.09 0.84 7.98
N ALA A 82 13.41 0.93 7.94
CA ALA A 82 14.11 1.98 7.21
C ALA A 82 13.81 1.93 5.72
N ALA A 83 13.83 0.75 5.12
CA ALA A 83 13.49 0.57 3.70
C ALA A 83 12.04 0.98 3.41
N ALA A 84 11.10 0.62 4.27
CA ALA A 84 9.69 1.00 4.15
C ALA A 84 9.51 2.52 4.21
N TYR A 85 10.17 3.17 5.16
CA TYR A 85 10.13 4.64 5.30
C TYR A 85 10.67 5.34 4.05
N LEU A 86 11.84 4.94 3.58
CA LEU A 86 12.45 5.55 2.40
C LEU A 86 11.62 5.32 1.14
N ALA A 87 11.06 4.14 0.97
CA ALA A 87 10.19 3.84 -0.15
C ALA A 87 8.93 4.71 -0.14
N GLY A 88 8.30 4.88 1.04
CA GLY A 88 7.16 5.77 1.21
C GLY A 88 7.49 7.22 0.86
N PHE A 89 8.63 7.70 1.33
CA PHE A 89 9.11 9.04 1.02
C PHE A 89 9.35 9.24 -0.49
N LEU A 90 9.98 8.28 -1.14
CA LEU A 90 10.31 8.36 -2.57
C LEU A 90 9.06 8.28 -3.46
N ILE A 91 8.10 7.41 -3.14
CA ILE A 91 6.85 7.35 -3.90
C ILE A 91 6.05 8.65 -3.75
N GLY A 92 6.06 9.24 -2.56
CA GLY A 92 5.43 10.53 -2.31
C GLY A 92 6.07 11.64 -3.12
N LYS A 93 7.39 11.71 -3.16
CA LYS A 93 8.12 12.70 -3.97
C LYS A 93 7.85 12.50 -5.46
N LYS A 94 7.81 11.26 -5.92
CA LYS A 94 7.49 10.94 -7.32
C LYS A 94 6.09 11.43 -7.68
N ALA A 95 5.11 11.20 -6.83
CA ALA A 95 3.74 11.65 -7.04
C ALA A 95 3.64 13.18 -7.08
N LEU A 96 4.27 13.86 -6.11
CA LEU A 96 4.26 15.33 -6.05
C LEU A 96 4.95 15.95 -7.25
N SER A 97 6.04 15.40 -7.72
CA SER A 97 6.76 15.91 -8.91
C SER A 97 5.93 15.78 -10.19
N SER A 98 4.99 14.85 -10.21
CA SER A 98 4.04 14.66 -11.33
C SER A 98 2.75 15.47 -11.16
N GLY A 99 2.65 16.31 -10.14
CA GLY A 99 1.47 17.17 -9.90
C GLY A 99 0.33 16.51 -9.12
N PHE A 100 0.53 15.31 -8.58
CA PHE A 100 -0.47 14.64 -7.76
C PHE A 100 -0.57 15.33 -6.39
N ASN A 101 -1.76 15.80 -6.03
CA ASN A 101 -2.00 16.46 -4.74
C ASN A 101 -3.39 16.13 -4.19
N GLU A 102 -3.78 14.87 -4.32
CA GLU A 102 -5.07 14.39 -3.80
C GLU A 102 -4.89 13.79 -2.41
N LYS A 103 -5.98 13.80 -1.63
CA LYS A 103 -6.02 13.09 -0.36
C LYS A 103 -6.02 11.59 -0.60
N ILE A 104 -5.22 10.86 0.17
CA ILE A 104 -5.02 9.43 0.04
C ILE A 104 -5.50 8.74 1.31
N ILE A 105 -6.06 7.54 1.19
CA ILE A 105 -6.38 6.68 2.32
C ILE A 105 -5.52 5.42 2.29
N LEU A 106 -5.24 4.87 3.47
CA LEU A 106 -4.41 3.68 3.61
C LEU A 106 -5.20 2.41 3.34
N ASP A 107 -4.66 1.53 2.51
CA ASP A 107 -5.18 0.18 2.27
C ASP A 107 -4.11 -0.85 2.61
N ILE A 108 -4.23 -1.49 3.76
CA ILE A 108 -3.28 -2.52 4.22
C ILE A 108 -3.75 -3.94 3.87
N GLY A 109 -4.94 -4.09 3.28
CA GLY A 109 -5.49 -5.40 2.95
C GLY A 109 -5.69 -6.27 4.18
N LEU A 110 -5.05 -7.44 4.20
CA LEU A 110 -5.14 -8.40 5.31
C LEU A 110 -3.98 -8.28 6.31
N ILE A 111 -3.08 -7.31 6.14
CA ILE A 111 -1.97 -7.10 7.06
C ILE A 111 -2.52 -6.62 8.41
N PRO A 112 -2.08 -7.20 9.55
CA PRO A 112 -2.52 -6.75 10.87
C PRO A 112 -2.20 -5.29 11.13
N ASN A 113 -3.13 -4.58 11.76
CA ASN A 113 -2.98 -3.18 12.14
C ASN A 113 -2.14 -3.10 13.44
N THR A 114 -0.82 -3.11 13.31
CA THR A 114 0.12 -3.10 14.43
C THR A 114 0.88 -1.77 14.46
N THR A 115 0.84 -1.08 15.61
CA THR A 115 1.60 0.16 15.82
C THR A 115 3.10 -0.10 15.65
N GLY A 116 3.80 0.81 14.96
CA GLY A 116 5.24 0.70 14.73
C GLY A 116 5.62 -0.32 13.66
N SER A 117 4.65 -0.84 12.90
CA SER A 117 4.92 -1.79 11.83
C SER A 117 5.55 -1.12 10.60
N ARG A 118 6.05 -1.95 9.69
CA ARG A 118 6.61 -1.48 8.39
C ARG A 118 5.59 -0.70 7.57
N VAL A 119 4.32 -1.07 7.65
CA VAL A 119 3.23 -0.35 6.98
C VAL A 119 3.19 1.11 7.45
N TYR A 120 3.25 1.33 8.75
CA TYR A 120 3.21 2.69 9.31
C TYR A 120 4.50 3.46 9.06
N ALA A 121 5.63 2.79 8.95
CA ALA A 121 6.87 3.42 8.53
C ALA A 121 6.74 3.98 7.09
N ALA A 122 6.15 3.21 6.19
CA ALA A 122 5.87 3.66 4.82
C ALA A 122 4.90 4.83 4.79
N VAL A 123 3.82 4.77 5.59
CA VAL A 123 2.84 5.86 5.72
C VAL A 123 3.49 7.13 6.23
N LYS A 124 4.38 7.02 7.24
CA LYS A 124 5.11 8.16 7.78
C LYS A 124 6.01 8.79 6.71
N GLY A 125 6.71 7.98 5.94
CA GLY A 125 7.54 8.45 4.84
C GLY A 125 6.71 9.20 3.80
N LEU A 126 5.56 8.65 3.43
CA LEU A 126 4.63 9.29 2.49
C LEU A 126 4.13 10.64 3.03
N SER A 127 3.73 10.68 4.29
CA SER A 127 3.26 11.91 4.95
C SER A 127 4.34 12.98 5.00
N GLU A 128 5.56 12.61 5.35
CA GLU A 128 6.69 13.54 5.41
C GLU A 128 7.13 14.04 4.04
N SER A 129 6.82 13.32 2.97
CA SER A 129 7.07 13.78 1.60
C SER A 129 6.20 14.96 1.20
N GLY A 130 5.06 15.16 1.85
CA GLY A 130 4.14 16.27 1.62
C GLY A 130 2.73 15.86 1.19
N LEU A 131 2.46 14.58 0.99
CA LEU A 131 1.12 14.10 0.67
C LEU A 131 0.25 13.98 1.90
N GLU A 132 -1.05 14.28 1.76
CA GLU A 132 -2.00 14.17 2.84
C GLU A 132 -2.53 12.73 2.93
N ILE A 133 -2.24 12.06 4.05
CA ILE A 133 -2.75 10.74 4.36
C ILE A 133 -3.10 10.68 5.85
N PRO A 134 -4.34 10.30 6.23
CA PRO A 134 -4.69 10.19 7.64
C PRO A 134 -3.99 8.98 8.26
N PHE A 135 -3.29 9.22 9.37
CA PHE A 135 -2.75 8.17 10.22
C PHE A 135 -2.55 8.68 11.65
N ASN A 136 -2.60 7.78 12.58
CA ASN A 136 -2.39 8.09 13.99
C ASN A 136 -1.06 7.57 14.49
#